data_cf9e786d299cef0173fe322788fe1fb5
#
_entry.id   cf9e786d299cef0173fe322788fe1fb5
#
_cell.length_a   1.000
_cell.length_b   1.000
_cell.length_c   1.000
_cell.angle_alpha   90.00
_cell.angle_beta   90.00
_cell.angle_gamma   90.00
#
_symmetry.space_group_name_H-M   'P 1'
#
loop_
_entity.id
_entity.type
_entity.pdbx_description
1 polymer ?
#
loop_
_entity_poly.entity_id
_entity_poly.type
_entity_poly.pdbx_seq_one_letter_code
_entity_poly.pdbx_strand_id
1 'polypeptide(L)'
;MKRGVCILWMVMAWLQMVCAGEWQWAVTLKGFVSDETKKEPEAFLWVPAHCERLSAVMWSQQNMTEEMLFDMPSFRDSLAEMGVGLIWIAPGIDQQWDVRKGTQKVFDQMVNDLAEVSGYTELREVPLIPFGHSAMATFPWNFAAWNPERTLAVVSFHGDAPRTNLCGYGRENLEWGRTRNIDGIPSLMIEGEYEWWEARVNPALAFRMMYPESCISFLCDTGRGHFDVSEQTARYISRFIRKALEQRLPADGGKTLKKVNLAAGWLVQRWSPDERTRRATPAPVARYKGDVHDAFWYFDREMAELTEQRYKEHKLKKMQYLGICQQGKRVDYNPKLHAGVLLKFLPEEDGLTFHLNACFTDSLRQEMTDEHAAGKIRLERICGPVEQVDDTTFTVRFYRMGMYNPRRTSDIWLLASHPGDKHYK
;
A
#
# COMPACT_ATOMS: atom_id res chain seq x y z
N MET A 1 10.65 -20.74 -50.60
CA MET A 1 9.51 -20.07 -49.96
C MET A 1 9.07 -20.71 -48.63
N LYS A 2 9.93 -21.42 -47.88
CA LYS A 2 9.54 -22.06 -46.58
C LYS A 2 10.27 -21.46 -45.33
N ARG A 3 11.16 -20.52 -45.49
CA ARG A 3 11.88 -19.89 -44.37
C ARG A 3 11.28 -18.53 -43.86
N GLY A 4 10.38 -17.92 -44.62
CA GLY A 4 9.77 -16.66 -44.25
C GLY A 4 8.56 -16.76 -43.31
N VAL A 5 7.89 -17.93 -43.30
CA VAL A 5 6.66 -18.09 -42.52
C VAL A 5 6.96 -18.36 -41.03
N CYS A 6 8.08 -19.04 -40.70
CA CYS A 6 8.45 -19.28 -39.29
C CYS A 6 8.89 -18.02 -38.53
N ILE A 7 9.47 -17.05 -39.22
CA ILE A 7 9.91 -15.80 -38.59
C ILE A 7 8.70 -14.90 -38.26
N LEU A 8 7.68 -14.91 -39.13
CA LEU A 8 6.46 -14.15 -38.91
C LEU A 8 5.64 -14.69 -37.72
N TRP A 9 5.64 -16.01 -37.52
CA TRP A 9 4.98 -16.65 -36.37
C TRP A 9 5.75 -16.42 -35.05
N MET A 10 7.06 -16.38 -35.05
CA MET A 10 7.86 -16.03 -33.87
C MET A 10 7.69 -14.54 -33.48
N VAL A 11 7.60 -13.63 -34.43
CA VAL A 11 7.37 -12.20 -34.16
C VAL A 11 5.94 -11.97 -33.64
N MET A 12 4.93 -12.70 -34.15
CA MET A 12 3.59 -12.63 -33.59
C MET A 12 3.48 -13.25 -32.19
N ALA A 13 4.22 -14.32 -31.90
CA ALA A 13 4.24 -14.90 -30.56
C ALA A 13 4.92 -13.99 -29.52
N TRP A 14 5.90 -13.19 -29.96
CA TRP A 14 6.55 -12.19 -29.07
C TRP A 14 5.69 -10.93 -28.85
N LEU A 15 4.83 -10.58 -29.80
CA LEU A 15 3.89 -9.46 -29.63
C LEU A 15 2.71 -9.80 -28.70
N GLN A 16 2.47 -11.08 -28.43
CA GLN A 16 1.42 -11.49 -27.47
C GLN A 16 1.89 -11.54 -26.00
N MET A 17 3.19 -11.36 -25.72
CA MET A 17 3.72 -11.36 -24.35
C MET A 17 3.77 -9.99 -23.66
N VAL A 18 3.34 -8.91 -24.28
CA VAL A 18 3.45 -7.55 -23.72
C VAL A 18 2.14 -7.00 -23.14
N CYS A 19 1.02 -7.72 -23.24
CA CYS A 19 -0.30 -7.22 -22.82
C CYS A 19 -0.81 -7.73 -21.47
N ALA A 20 0.03 -8.21 -20.56
CA ALA A 20 -0.42 -8.74 -19.27
C ALA A 20 -0.69 -7.68 -18.19
N GLY A 21 -0.51 -6.41 -18.49
CA GLY A 21 -0.65 -5.31 -17.53
C GLY A 21 -1.75 -4.29 -17.85
N GLU A 22 -2.41 -4.38 -19.00
CA GLU A 22 -3.40 -3.38 -19.39
C GLU A 22 -4.76 -3.64 -18.72
N TRP A 23 -5.42 -2.54 -18.34
CA TRP A 23 -6.81 -2.54 -17.90
C TRP A 23 -7.72 -2.84 -19.10
N GLN A 24 -8.63 -3.81 -18.92
CA GLN A 24 -9.40 -4.34 -20.06
C GLN A 24 -10.67 -3.57 -20.33
N TRP A 25 -11.29 -3.00 -19.30
CA TRP A 25 -12.52 -2.22 -19.40
C TRP A 25 -12.42 -0.95 -18.56
N ALA A 26 -13.10 0.08 -19.01
CA ALA A 26 -13.21 1.35 -18.29
C ALA A 26 -14.62 1.91 -18.40
N VAL A 27 -15.06 2.60 -17.35
CA VAL A 27 -16.32 3.34 -17.32
C VAL A 27 -16.13 4.70 -16.66
N THR A 28 -16.81 5.73 -17.18
CA THR A 28 -16.82 7.06 -16.57
C THR A 28 -17.91 7.12 -15.50
N LEU A 29 -17.58 7.61 -14.31
CA LEU A 29 -18.52 7.81 -13.20
C LEU A 29 -19.34 9.09 -13.43
N LYS A 30 -20.32 9.00 -14.31
CA LYS A 30 -21.14 10.13 -14.74
C LYS A 30 -21.91 10.78 -13.59
N GLY A 31 -21.93 12.11 -13.60
CA GLY A 31 -22.66 12.89 -12.60
C GLY A 31 -21.95 13.02 -11.25
N PHE A 32 -20.75 12.47 -11.13
CA PHE A 32 -19.85 12.74 -10.01
C PHE A 32 -18.64 13.52 -10.52
N VAL A 33 -18.33 14.65 -9.90
CA VAL A 33 -17.18 15.48 -10.26
C VAL A 33 -16.21 15.48 -9.09
N SER A 34 -14.98 15.04 -9.34
CA SER A 34 -13.92 15.05 -8.33
C SER A 34 -13.61 16.49 -7.88
N ASP A 35 -13.56 16.68 -6.58
CA ASP A 35 -13.14 17.97 -6.00
C ASP A 35 -11.68 18.33 -6.34
N GLU A 36 -10.85 17.32 -6.54
CA GLU A 36 -9.42 17.50 -6.81
C GLU A 36 -9.16 17.93 -8.27
N THR A 37 -9.73 17.20 -9.23
CA THR A 37 -9.41 17.39 -10.66
C THR A 37 -10.46 18.18 -11.42
N LYS A 38 -11.66 18.39 -10.84
CA LYS A 38 -12.84 18.96 -11.51
C LYS A 38 -13.28 18.17 -12.74
N LYS A 39 -13.00 16.88 -12.79
CA LYS A 39 -13.38 15.94 -13.85
C LYS A 39 -14.20 14.79 -13.27
N GLU A 40 -14.96 14.14 -14.11
CA GLU A 40 -15.60 12.88 -13.78
C GLU A 40 -14.51 11.79 -13.65
N PRO A 41 -14.50 10.97 -12.58
CA PRO A 41 -13.58 9.87 -12.47
C PRO A 41 -13.86 8.77 -13.49
N GLU A 42 -12.82 7.99 -13.77
CA GLU A 42 -12.92 6.74 -14.50
C GLU A 42 -12.60 5.56 -13.58
N ALA A 43 -13.31 4.49 -13.75
CA ALA A 43 -13.02 3.23 -13.11
C ALA A 43 -12.54 2.20 -14.13
N PHE A 44 -11.45 1.54 -13.80
CA PHE A 44 -10.79 0.55 -14.65
C PHE A 44 -10.95 -0.81 -14.04
N LEU A 45 -11.27 -1.82 -14.85
CA LEU A 45 -11.40 -3.20 -14.46
C LEU A 45 -10.32 -4.05 -15.12
N TRP A 46 -9.64 -4.86 -14.32
CA TRP A 46 -8.79 -5.94 -14.76
C TRP A 46 -9.36 -7.28 -14.26
N VAL A 47 -9.42 -8.24 -15.14
CA VAL A 47 -9.84 -9.62 -14.84
C VAL A 47 -8.71 -10.56 -15.28
N PRO A 48 -8.37 -11.59 -14.48
CA PRO A 48 -7.35 -12.56 -14.85
C PRO A 48 -7.66 -13.23 -16.18
N ALA A 49 -6.63 -13.50 -16.99
CA ALA A 49 -6.77 -14.26 -18.22
C ALA A 49 -7.41 -15.62 -17.93
N HIS A 50 -8.35 -16.03 -18.78
CA HIS A 50 -9.10 -17.29 -18.65
C HIS A 50 -9.95 -17.44 -17.38
N CYS A 51 -10.20 -16.36 -16.67
CA CYS A 51 -11.10 -16.35 -15.51
C CYS A 51 -12.55 -16.34 -16.00
N GLU A 52 -13.24 -17.48 -15.89
CA GLU A 52 -14.65 -17.57 -16.27
C GLU A 52 -15.57 -16.92 -15.25
N ARG A 53 -15.16 -16.87 -13.98
CA ARG A 53 -15.92 -16.28 -12.88
C ARG A 53 -14.99 -15.76 -11.79
N LEU A 54 -15.22 -14.54 -11.36
CA LEU A 54 -14.48 -13.92 -10.28
C LEU A 54 -14.87 -14.51 -8.92
N SER A 55 -13.84 -14.80 -8.10
CA SER A 55 -13.99 -15.20 -6.69
C SER A 55 -14.16 -13.98 -5.78
N ALA A 56 -13.47 -12.91 -6.08
CA ALA A 56 -13.49 -11.62 -5.37
C ALA A 56 -12.94 -10.51 -6.27
N VAL A 57 -13.11 -9.27 -5.85
CA VAL A 57 -12.49 -8.11 -6.49
C VAL A 57 -11.78 -7.27 -5.43
N MET A 58 -10.50 -7.02 -5.63
CA MET A 58 -9.77 -6.00 -4.88
C MET A 58 -9.94 -4.66 -5.58
N TRP A 59 -10.26 -3.61 -4.83
CA TRP A 59 -10.51 -2.31 -5.41
C TRP A 59 -9.87 -1.18 -4.62
N SER A 60 -9.47 -0.15 -5.33
CA SER A 60 -8.82 1.02 -4.75
C SER A 60 -9.18 2.29 -5.49
N GLN A 61 -8.83 3.40 -4.87
CA GLN A 61 -8.96 4.74 -5.41
C GLN A 61 -7.58 5.37 -5.54
N GLN A 62 -7.40 6.19 -6.56
CA GLN A 62 -6.12 6.84 -6.82
C GLN A 62 -5.65 7.66 -5.64
N ASN A 63 -4.41 7.40 -5.22
CA ASN A 63 -3.62 8.26 -4.36
C ASN A 63 -2.16 8.23 -4.82
N MET A 64 -1.35 7.22 -4.41
CA MET A 64 0.08 7.20 -4.72
C MET A 64 0.66 5.83 -5.04
N THR A 65 0.39 4.80 -4.25
CA THR A 65 1.03 3.48 -4.39
C THR A 65 0.08 2.38 -4.82
N GLU A 66 -1.21 2.66 -4.89
CA GLU A 66 -2.24 1.68 -5.21
C GLU A 66 -2.03 1.13 -6.62
N GLU A 67 -1.84 2.02 -7.60
CA GLU A 67 -1.57 1.63 -8.97
C GLU A 67 -0.26 0.84 -9.09
N MET A 68 0.77 1.26 -8.34
CA MET A 68 2.06 0.56 -8.34
C MET A 68 1.94 -0.90 -7.90
N LEU A 69 1.11 -1.19 -6.89
CA LEU A 69 0.84 -2.56 -6.47
C LEU A 69 0.01 -3.30 -7.51
N PHE A 70 -1.02 -2.65 -8.05
CA PHE A 70 -1.93 -3.25 -9.04
C PHE A 70 -1.24 -3.54 -10.38
N ASP A 71 -0.20 -2.80 -10.73
CA ASP A 71 0.59 -3.01 -11.94
C ASP A 71 1.75 -3.98 -11.78
N MET A 72 2.01 -4.47 -10.57
CA MET A 72 3.06 -5.49 -10.37
C MET A 72 2.64 -6.83 -11.00
N PRO A 73 3.40 -7.36 -11.98
CA PRO A 73 3.05 -8.63 -12.63
C PRO A 73 2.90 -9.80 -11.65
N SER A 74 3.83 -9.94 -10.71
CA SER A 74 3.79 -10.99 -9.69
C SER A 74 2.57 -10.91 -8.76
N PHE A 75 2.07 -9.71 -8.50
CA PHE A 75 0.84 -9.52 -7.75
C PHE A 75 -0.36 -9.96 -8.56
N ARG A 76 -0.47 -9.51 -9.82
CA ARG A 76 -1.53 -9.94 -10.75
C ARG A 76 -1.51 -11.45 -10.96
N ASP A 77 -0.34 -12.07 -11.12
CA ASP A 77 -0.21 -13.53 -11.23
C ASP A 77 -0.78 -14.24 -9.99
N SER A 78 -0.43 -13.75 -8.81
CA SER A 78 -0.97 -14.29 -7.55
C SER A 78 -2.48 -14.12 -7.43
N LEU A 79 -3.03 -13.00 -7.89
CA LEU A 79 -4.47 -12.74 -7.91
C LEU A 79 -5.17 -13.64 -8.95
N ALA A 80 -4.52 -13.87 -10.10
CA ALA A 80 -5.04 -14.73 -11.16
C ALA A 80 -5.23 -16.17 -10.68
N GLU A 81 -4.27 -16.73 -9.93
CA GLU A 81 -4.39 -18.05 -9.31
C GLU A 81 -5.62 -18.18 -8.38
N MET A 82 -6.11 -17.06 -7.85
CA MET A 82 -7.24 -17.01 -6.92
C MET A 82 -8.56 -16.60 -7.58
N GLY A 83 -8.53 -16.23 -8.86
CA GLY A 83 -9.68 -15.67 -9.56
C GLY A 83 -10.09 -14.29 -8.99
N VAL A 84 -9.15 -13.49 -8.52
CA VAL A 84 -9.41 -12.17 -7.97
C VAL A 84 -9.13 -11.10 -9.03
N GLY A 85 -10.16 -10.30 -9.35
CA GLY A 85 -10.05 -9.14 -10.23
C GLY A 85 -9.61 -7.88 -9.50
N LEU A 86 -9.29 -6.84 -10.27
CA LEU A 86 -8.92 -5.52 -9.75
C LEU A 86 -9.84 -4.43 -10.31
N ILE A 87 -10.24 -3.49 -9.45
CA ILE A 87 -10.86 -2.23 -9.86
C ILE A 87 -10.02 -1.07 -9.32
N TRP A 88 -9.68 -0.13 -10.19
CA TRP A 88 -8.97 1.09 -9.84
C TRP A 88 -9.72 2.31 -10.31
N ILE A 89 -9.92 3.30 -9.43
CA ILE A 89 -10.69 4.50 -9.67
C ILE A 89 -9.77 5.72 -9.68
N ALA A 90 -9.77 6.48 -10.77
CA ALA A 90 -8.92 7.64 -10.93
C ALA A 90 -9.69 8.82 -11.60
N PRO A 91 -9.67 10.01 -11.00
CA PRO A 91 -9.26 10.30 -9.64
C PRO A 91 -10.15 9.63 -8.59
N GLY A 92 -9.70 9.61 -7.33
CA GLY A 92 -10.48 9.04 -6.23
C GLY A 92 -11.83 9.77 -6.02
N ILE A 93 -12.82 9.03 -5.52
CA ILE A 93 -14.18 9.55 -5.28
C ILE A 93 -14.37 10.04 -3.84
N ASP A 94 -13.81 9.32 -2.85
CA ASP A 94 -13.94 9.73 -1.45
C ASP A 94 -12.92 9.03 -0.54
N GLN A 95 -12.07 9.82 0.09
CA GLN A 95 -11.05 9.33 1.02
C GLN A 95 -11.62 8.67 2.28
N GLN A 96 -12.84 8.99 2.65
CA GLN A 96 -13.47 8.51 3.89
C GLN A 96 -14.58 7.50 3.68
N TRP A 97 -15.09 7.34 2.47
CA TRP A 97 -16.31 6.59 2.21
C TRP A 97 -17.54 7.17 2.92
N ASP A 98 -17.79 8.46 2.74
CA ASP A 98 -18.94 9.13 3.38
C ASP A 98 -20.23 8.88 2.57
N VAL A 99 -21.02 7.91 3.02
CA VAL A 99 -22.29 7.55 2.38
C VAL A 99 -23.29 8.70 2.32
N ARG A 100 -23.16 9.71 3.19
CA ARG A 100 -24.01 10.90 3.18
C ARG A 100 -23.76 11.78 1.96
N LYS A 101 -22.60 11.66 1.35
CA LYS A 101 -22.24 12.34 0.09
C LYS A 101 -22.67 11.57 -1.16
N GLY A 102 -23.32 10.44 -0.99
CA GLY A 102 -23.77 9.60 -2.10
C GLY A 102 -22.70 8.67 -2.65
N THR A 103 -21.55 8.54 -2.00
CA THR A 103 -20.42 7.70 -2.42
C THR A 103 -20.84 6.26 -2.70
N GLN A 104 -21.68 5.67 -1.83
CA GLN A 104 -22.22 4.33 -2.04
C GLN A 104 -22.97 4.20 -3.36
N LYS A 105 -23.83 5.17 -3.69
CA LYS A 105 -24.60 5.16 -4.94
C LYS A 105 -23.70 5.25 -6.17
N VAL A 106 -22.67 6.08 -6.13
CA VAL A 106 -21.68 6.21 -7.22
C VAL A 106 -20.94 4.89 -7.41
N PHE A 107 -20.52 4.27 -6.34
CA PHE A 107 -19.84 2.98 -6.37
C PHE A 107 -20.74 1.85 -6.92
N ASP A 108 -21.98 1.77 -6.46
CA ASP A 108 -22.93 0.74 -6.92
C ASP A 108 -23.23 0.92 -8.43
N GLN A 109 -23.36 2.15 -8.91
CA GLN A 109 -23.52 2.43 -10.32
C GLN A 109 -22.28 2.03 -11.12
N MET A 110 -21.09 2.39 -10.66
CA MET A 110 -19.82 1.97 -11.26
C MET A 110 -19.72 0.45 -11.43
N VAL A 111 -20.04 -0.29 -10.37
CA VAL A 111 -20.01 -1.76 -10.40
C VAL A 111 -21.00 -2.32 -11.41
N ASN A 112 -22.20 -1.72 -11.50
CA ASN A 112 -23.20 -2.10 -12.49
C ASN A 112 -22.72 -1.84 -13.93
N ASP A 113 -22.14 -0.65 -14.17
CA ASP A 113 -21.63 -0.27 -15.49
C ASP A 113 -20.46 -1.17 -15.92
N LEU A 114 -19.52 -1.45 -14.99
CA LEU A 114 -18.41 -2.39 -15.24
C LEU A 114 -18.92 -3.81 -15.51
N ALA A 115 -19.94 -4.27 -14.79
CA ALA A 115 -20.56 -5.58 -15.03
C ALA A 115 -21.21 -5.65 -16.42
N GLU A 116 -21.81 -4.56 -16.88
CA GLU A 116 -22.43 -4.48 -18.19
C GLU A 116 -21.41 -4.49 -19.32
N VAL A 117 -20.40 -3.61 -19.26
CA VAL A 117 -19.40 -3.48 -20.33
C VAL A 117 -18.45 -4.68 -20.42
N SER A 118 -18.19 -5.36 -19.30
CA SER A 118 -17.29 -6.50 -19.27
C SER A 118 -17.97 -7.86 -19.50
N GLY A 119 -19.29 -7.93 -19.23
CA GLY A 119 -20.03 -9.17 -19.21
C GLY A 119 -19.88 -10.00 -17.92
N TYR A 120 -19.02 -9.61 -16.99
CA TYR A 120 -18.86 -10.24 -15.67
C TYR A 120 -19.97 -9.80 -14.73
N THR A 121 -21.16 -10.35 -14.93
CA THR A 121 -22.38 -9.91 -14.21
C THR A 121 -22.31 -10.14 -12.70
N GLU A 122 -21.47 -11.09 -12.25
CA GLU A 122 -21.21 -11.33 -10.82
C GLU A 122 -20.50 -10.18 -10.10
N LEU A 123 -19.93 -9.22 -10.81
CA LEU A 123 -19.37 -8.01 -10.18
C LEU A 123 -20.37 -7.31 -9.26
N ARG A 124 -21.67 -7.43 -9.53
CA ARG A 124 -22.73 -6.86 -8.70
C ARG A 124 -22.81 -7.48 -7.32
N GLU A 125 -22.33 -8.70 -7.14
CA GLU A 125 -22.49 -9.50 -5.92
C GLU A 125 -21.19 -10.08 -5.36
N VAL A 126 -20.12 -10.07 -6.16
CA VAL A 126 -18.82 -10.65 -5.78
C VAL A 126 -18.28 -9.98 -4.50
N PRO A 127 -17.63 -10.75 -3.62
CA PRO A 127 -16.95 -10.19 -2.46
C PRO A 127 -15.89 -9.16 -2.83
N LEU A 128 -15.74 -8.14 -1.99
CA LEU A 128 -14.88 -6.99 -2.23
C LEU A 128 -13.76 -6.90 -1.20
N ILE A 129 -12.59 -6.48 -1.67
CA ILE A 129 -11.41 -6.21 -0.83
C ILE A 129 -11.04 -4.73 -1.03
N PRO A 130 -11.54 -3.81 -0.20
CA PRO A 130 -11.11 -2.44 -0.25
C PRO A 130 -9.64 -2.31 0.16
N PHE A 131 -8.88 -1.57 -0.63
CA PHE A 131 -7.46 -1.30 -0.44
C PHE A 131 -7.19 0.19 -0.57
N GLY A 132 -6.46 0.75 0.38
CA GLY A 132 -6.09 2.17 0.32
C GLY A 132 -4.76 2.44 0.98
N HIS A 133 -4.01 3.35 0.37
CA HIS A 133 -2.71 3.82 0.84
C HIS A 133 -2.82 5.24 1.41
N SER A 134 -2.12 5.51 2.51
CA SER A 134 -1.96 6.86 3.07
C SER A 134 -3.29 7.60 3.24
N ALA A 135 -3.51 8.70 2.54
CA ALA A 135 -4.76 9.47 2.59
C ALA A 135 -6.00 8.65 2.22
N MET A 136 -5.86 7.62 1.40
CA MET A 136 -6.93 6.70 1.05
C MET A 136 -7.05 5.50 2.01
N ALA A 137 -6.22 5.37 3.03
CA ALA A 137 -6.24 4.22 3.94
C ALA A 137 -7.38 4.23 4.96
N THR A 138 -8.12 5.33 5.05
CA THR A 138 -9.31 5.44 5.91
C THR A 138 -10.56 4.80 5.28
N PHE A 139 -10.75 4.96 3.97
CA PHE A 139 -11.96 4.46 3.31
C PHE A 139 -12.15 2.94 3.42
N PRO A 140 -11.13 2.07 3.39
CA PRO A 140 -11.33 0.64 3.49
C PRO A 140 -12.05 0.20 4.77
N TRP A 141 -11.73 0.84 5.87
CA TRP A 141 -12.37 0.59 7.16
C TRP A 141 -13.84 1.00 7.16
N ASN A 142 -14.11 2.20 6.66
CA ASN A 142 -15.47 2.71 6.58
C ASN A 142 -16.31 1.92 5.58
N PHE A 143 -15.74 1.56 4.42
CA PHE A 143 -16.41 0.68 3.47
C PHE A 143 -16.85 -0.63 4.12
N ALA A 144 -15.95 -1.28 4.85
CA ALA A 144 -16.24 -2.55 5.53
C ALA A 144 -17.34 -2.40 6.59
N ALA A 145 -17.35 -1.30 7.33
CA ALA A 145 -18.38 -1.02 8.34
C ALA A 145 -19.78 -0.77 7.74
N TRP A 146 -19.85 -0.26 6.49
CA TRP A 146 -21.12 -0.03 5.78
C TRP A 146 -21.53 -1.19 4.87
N ASN A 147 -20.56 -2.02 4.44
CA ASN A 147 -20.78 -3.15 3.53
C ASN A 147 -20.22 -4.47 4.09
N PRO A 148 -20.54 -4.85 5.34
CA PRO A 148 -19.90 -6.02 5.98
C PRO A 148 -20.19 -7.32 5.26
N GLU A 149 -21.37 -7.45 4.64
CA GLU A 149 -21.79 -8.67 3.93
C GLU A 149 -21.04 -8.87 2.60
N ARG A 150 -20.49 -7.78 2.02
CA ARG A 150 -19.73 -7.82 0.76
C ARG A 150 -18.23 -7.72 0.97
N THR A 151 -17.77 -7.38 2.18
CA THR A 151 -16.33 -7.19 2.44
C THR A 151 -15.67 -8.52 2.77
N LEU A 152 -14.82 -9.03 1.87
CA LEU A 152 -14.03 -10.24 2.09
C LEU A 152 -12.92 -10.00 3.11
N ALA A 153 -12.17 -8.93 2.92
CA ALA A 153 -11.06 -8.50 3.75
C ALA A 153 -10.84 -7.00 3.60
N VAL A 154 -10.10 -6.39 4.52
CA VAL A 154 -9.65 -4.99 4.45
C VAL A 154 -8.15 -4.94 4.35
N VAL A 155 -7.60 -4.04 3.51
CA VAL A 155 -6.16 -3.74 3.47
C VAL A 155 -5.95 -2.24 3.60
N SER A 156 -5.36 -1.82 4.73
CA SER A 156 -4.93 -0.45 5.00
C SER A 156 -3.41 -0.39 4.90
N PHE A 157 -2.91 0.32 3.91
CA PHE A 157 -1.50 0.32 3.55
C PHE A 157 -0.87 1.67 3.88
N HIS A 158 0.10 1.66 4.79
CA HIS A 158 0.79 2.85 5.29
C HIS A 158 -0.22 3.93 5.78
N GLY A 159 -1.19 3.48 6.56
CA GLY A 159 -2.36 4.29 6.84
C GLY A 159 -3.00 4.10 8.20
N ASP A 160 -4.25 4.50 8.28
CA ASP A 160 -4.96 4.64 9.53
C ASP A 160 -5.45 3.32 10.13
N ALA A 161 -5.58 3.32 11.44
CA ALA A 161 -6.37 2.33 12.17
C ALA A 161 -7.89 2.57 11.96
N PRO A 162 -8.73 1.57 12.23
CA PRO A 162 -10.17 1.76 12.18
C PRO A 162 -10.62 2.93 13.07
N ARG A 163 -11.59 3.70 12.59
CA ARG A 163 -12.16 4.87 13.27
C ARG A 163 -11.15 5.99 13.58
N THR A 164 -10.03 6.03 12.88
CA THR A 164 -9.10 7.17 12.90
C THR A 164 -9.03 7.82 11.52
N ASN A 165 -8.51 9.02 11.46
CA ASN A 165 -8.36 9.77 10.21
C ASN A 165 -7.11 10.65 10.28
N LEU A 166 -5.99 10.06 10.65
CA LEU A 166 -4.71 10.75 10.73
C LEU A 166 -4.15 11.07 9.35
N CYS A 167 -4.39 10.17 8.38
CA CYS A 167 -3.98 10.35 7.00
C CYS A 167 -4.89 11.29 6.20
N GLY A 168 -6.12 11.50 6.63
CA GLY A 168 -7.10 12.34 5.96
C GLY A 168 -6.92 13.85 6.18
N TYR A 169 -5.73 14.30 6.41
CA TYR A 169 -5.37 15.72 6.60
C TYR A 169 -6.20 16.43 7.69
N GLY A 170 -6.41 15.75 8.81
CA GLY A 170 -7.09 16.33 9.98
C GLY A 170 -8.61 16.42 9.87
N ARG A 171 -9.23 15.80 8.86
CA ARG A 171 -10.69 15.66 8.79
C ARG A 171 -11.16 14.67 9.86
N GLU A 172 -12.31 14.95 10.46
CA GLU A 172 -12.94 13.99 11.36
C GLU A 172 -13.31 12.71 10.59
N ASN A 173 -13.08 11.56 11.21
CA ASN A 173 -13.56 10.31 10.65
C ASN A 173 -15.06 10.15 10.84
N LEU A 174 -15.65 9.25 10.05
CA LEU A 174 -17.08 8.97 10.14
C LEU A 174 -17.43 8.26 11.45
N GLU A 175 -18.52 8.70 12.04
CA GLU A 175 -19.11 7.96 13.16
C GLU A 175 -19.83 6.71 12.67
N TRP A 176 -19.40 5.56 13.15
CA TRP A 176 -20.02 4.27 12.79
C TRP A 176 -21.35 4.02 13.51
N GLY A 177 -21.63 4.80 14.56
CA GLY A 177 -22.76 4.54 15.43
C GLY A 177 -22.55 3.30 16.30
N ARG A 178 -23.64 2.77 16.83
CA ARG A 178 -23.60 1.65 17.81
C ARG A 178 -23.67 0.26 17.17
N THR A 179 -24.14 0.16 15.94
CA THR A 179 -24.45 -1.13 15.30
C THR A 179 -23.43 -1.57 14.27
N ARG A 180 -22.62 -0.65 13.75
CA ARG A 180 -21.60 -0.96 12.74
C ARG A 180 -20.31 -1.39 13.40
N ASN A 181 -19.76 -2.48 12.91
CA ASN A 181 -18.45 -3.01 13.29
C ASN A 181 -17.87 -3.79 12.11
N ILE A 182 -16.65 -4.28 12.29
CA ILE A 182 -15.94 -5.14 11.33
C ILE A 182 -15.69 -6.54 11.92
N ASP A 183 -16.55 -6.99 12.82
CA ASP A 183 -16.41 -8.26 13.50
C ASP A 183 -16.40 -9.44 12.54
N GLY A 184 -15.37 -10.27 12.66
CA GLY A 184 -15.13 -11.42 11.77
C GLY A 184 -14.73 -11.07 10.34
N ILE A 185 -14.40 -9.79 10.06
CA ILE A 185 -13.78 -9.38 8.79
C ILE A 185 -12.27 -9.31 9.00
N PRO A 186 -11.47 -10.17 8.34
CA PRO A 186 -10.03 -10.12 8.46
C PRO A 186 -9.50 -8.82 7.83
N SER A 187 -8.66 -8.14 8.57
CA SER A 187 -8.17 -6.83 8.18
C SER A 187 -6.66 -6.78 8.35
N LEU A 188 -5.96 -6.28 7.36
CA LEU A 188 -4.51 -6.14 7.34
C LEU A 188 -4.13 -4.67 7.36
N MET A 189 -3.38 -4.29 8.36
CA MET A 189 -2.76 -2.99 8.49
C MET A 189 -1.26 -3.14 8.25
N ILE A 190 -0.68 -2.33 7.37
CA ILE A 190 0.75 -2.37 7.02
C ILE A 190 1.37 -1.00 7.25
N GLU A 191 2.49 -0.96 7.96
CA GLU A 191 3.32 0.23 8.12
C GLU A 191 4.77 -0.09 7.77
N GLY A 192 5.48 0.86 7.16
CA GLY A 192 6.91 0.70 6.89
C GLY A 192 7.77 0.80 8.15
N GLU A 193 8.91 0.12 8.16
CA GLU A 193 9.86 0.16 9.28
C GLU A 193 10.33 1.60 9.58
N TYR A 194 10.49 2.43 8.55
CA TYR A 194 11.00 3.79 8.70
C TYR A 194 9.92 4.84 8.93
N GLU A 195 8.68 4.41 8.99
CA GLU A 195 7.54 5.27 9.28
C GLU A 195 6.66 4.71 10.41
N TRP A 196 7.23 3.87 11.25
CA TRP A 196 6.51 3.33 12.37
C TRP A 196 5.90 4.44 13.22
N TRP A 197 4.58 4.53 13.17
CA TRP A 197 3.85 5.58 13.87
C TRP A 197 2.99 4.97 14.96
N GLU A 198 3.41 5.10 16.18
CA GLU A 198 2.65 4.67 17.36
C GLU A 198 1.22 5.25 17.36
N ALA A 199 1.06 6.45 16.82
CA ALA A 199 -0.25 7.07 16.62
C ALA A 199 -1.22 6.27 15.73
N ARG A 200 -0.73 5.33 14.91
CA ARG A 200 -1.55 4.43 14.09
C ARG A 200 -1.72 3.06 14.73
N VAL A 201 -0.68 2.53 15.31
CA VAL A 201 -0.67 1.18 15.90
C VAL A 201 -1.45 1.14 17.20
N ASN A 202 -1.24 2.11 18.08
CA ASN A 202 -1.94 2.16 19.37
C ASN A 202 -3.46 2.27 19.22
N PRO A 203 -4.03 3.11 18.32
CA PRO A 203 -5.47 3.08 18.06
C PRO A 203 -5.98 1.75 17.51
N ALA A 204 -5.21 1.01 16.71
CA ALA A 204 -5.60 -0.30 16.24
C ALA A 204 -5.70 -1.32 17.38
N LEU A 205 -4.75 -1.30 18.31
CA LEU A 205 -4.79 -2.12 19.52
C LEU A 205 -5.97 -1.72 20.42
N ALA A 206 -6.19 -0.42 20.62
CA ALA A 206 -7.34 0.08 21.38
C ALA A 206 -8.68 -0.32 20.73
N PHE A 207 -8.77 -0.28 19.41
CA PHE A 207 -9.95 -0.75 18.67
C PHE A 207 -10.22 -2.24 18.94
N ARG A 208 -9.19 -3.09 18.91
CA ARG A 208 -9.33 -4.52 19.22
C ARG A 208 -9.83 -4.76 20.66
N MET A 209 -9.45 -3.92 21.61
CA MET A 209 -9.95 -3.98 22.97
C MET A 209 -11.45 -3.62 23.07
N MET A 210 -11.86 -2.60 22.32
CA MET A 210 -13.27 -2.18 22.29
C MET A 210 -14.17 -3.12 21.48
N TYR A 211 -13.61 -3.76 20.45
CA TYR A 211 -14.27 -4.69 19.54
C TYR A 211 -13.54 -6.04 19.53
N PRO A 212 -13.78 -6.89 20.54
CA PRO A 212 -12.99 -8.12 20.74
C PRO A 212 -13.07 -9.14 19.60
N GLU A 213 -14.10 -9.07 18.75
CA GLU A 213 -14.27 -9.94 17.58
C GLU A 213 -13.58 -9.40 16.32
N SER A 214 -12.88 -8.27 16.41
CA SER A 214 -12.15 -7.70 15.27
C SER A 214 -10.86 -8.48 14.99
N CYS A 215 -10.73 -8.96 13.74
CA CYS A 215 -9.61 -9.78 13.28
C CYS A 215 -8.56 -8.92 12.58
N ILE A 216 -7.85 -8.04 13.31
CA ILE A 216 -6.85 -7.13 12.75
C ILE A 216 -5.47 -7.76 12.83
N SER A 217 -4.85 -7.95 11.67
CA SER A 217 -3.45 -8.31 11.48
C SER A 217 -2.62 -7.05 11.24
N PHE A 218 -1.38 -7.08 11.65
CA PHE A 218 -0.44 -6.00 11.43
C PHE A 218 0.85 -6.52 10.80
N LEU A 219 1.38 -5.81 9.82
CA LEU A 219 2.71 -6.03 9.26
C LEU A 219 3.54 -4.75 9.38
N CYS A 220 4.67 -4.85 10.06
CA CYS A 220 5.76 -3.90 9.84
C CYS A 220 6.53 -4.36 8.60
N ASP A 221 6.47 -3.56 7.52
CA ASP A 221 7.20 -3.88 6.28
C ASP A 221 8.65 -3.43 6.41
N THR A 222 9.50 -4.40 6.73
CA THR A 222 10.89 -4.17 7.12
C THR A 222 11.73 -3.61 5.97
N GLY A 223 12.53 -2.60 6.28
CA GLY A 223 13.39 -1.90 5.32
C GLY A 223 12.63 -1.00 4.35
N ARG A 224 11.38 -0.64 4.65
CA ARG A 224 10.50 0.16 3.79
C ARG A 224 10.05 1.44 4.45
N GLY A 225 9.78 2.43 3.63
CA GLY A 225 9.16 3.70 4.02
C GLY A 225 7.77 3.84 3.43
N HIS A 226 7.19 5.03 3.57
CA HIS A 226 5.77 5.31 3.29
C HIS A 226 5.32 5.05 1.85
N PHE A 227 6.20 5.15 0.87
CA PHE A 227 5.86 4.99 -0.55
C PHE A 227 6.49 3.76 -1.18
N ASP A 228 7.06 2.92 -0.37
CA ASP A 228 7.68 1.70 -0.88
C ASP A 228 6.62 0.62 -1.09
N VAL A 229 6.61 0.06 -2.30
CA VAL A 229 5.89 -1.16 -2.64
C VAL A 229 6.92 -2.19 -3.08
N SER A 230 6.88 -3.39 -2.54
CA SER A 230 7.86 -4.43 -2.84
C SER A 230 7.19 -5.75 -3.19
N GLU A 231 7.94 -6.59 -3.91
CA GLU A 231 7.56 -7.96 -4.20
C GLU A 231 7.26 -8.78 -2.94
N GLN A 232 7.97 -8.50 -1.85
CA GLN A 232 7.72 -9.18 -0.58
C GLN A 232 6.40 -8.75 0.03
N THR A 233 6.10 -7.45 -0.01
CA THR A 233 4.84 -6.89 0.49
C THR A 233 3.67 -7.38 -0.36
N ALA A 234 3.82 -7.35 -1.68
CA ALA A 234 2.83 -7.89 -2.61
C ALA A 234 2.52 -9.37 -2.34
N ARG A 235 3.54 -10.21 -2.15
CA ARG A 235 3.39 -11.62 -1.78
C ARG A 235 2.72 -11.81 -0.42
N TYR A 236 3.02 -10.97 0.57
CA TYR A 236 2.36 -11.04 1.87
C TYR A 236 0.87 -10.69 1.76
N ILE A 237 0.52 -9.62 1.04
CA ILE A 237 -0.87 -9.23 0.77
C ILE A 237 -1.61 -10.35 0.03
N SER A 238 -1.01 -10.90 -1.03
CA SER A 238 -1.60 -12.02 -1.80
C SER A 238 -1.90 -13.23 -0.90
N ARG A 239 -0.98 -13.58 -0.01
CA ARG A 239 -1.17 -14.68 0.95
C ARG A 239 -2.29 -14.38 1.95
N PHE A 240 -2.36 -13.15 2.44
CA PHE A 240 -3.44 -12.71 3.32
C PHE A 240 -4.80 -12.81 2.62
N ILE A 241 -4.90 -12.38 1.35
CA ILE A 241 -6.10 -12.50 0.54
C ILE A 241 -6.50 -13.98 0.35
N ARG A 242 -5.54 -14.86 0.05
CA ARG A 242 -5.78 -16.31 -0.08
C ARG A 242 -6.40 -16.88 1.19
N LYS A 243 -5.87 -16.56 2.37
CA LYS A 243 -6.43 -16.99 3.66
C LYS A 243 -7.84 -16.45 3.90
N ALA A 244 -8.10 -15.20 3.49
CA ALA A 244 -9.43 -14.62 3.59
C ALA A 244 -10.44 -15.34 2.69
N LEU A 245 -10.07 -15.69 1.46
CA LEU A 245 -10.89 -16.49 0.55
C LEU A 245 -11.20 -17.86 1.15
N GLU A 246 -10.16 -18.59 1.61
CA GLU A 246 -10.29 -19.93 2.20
C GLU A 246 -11.24 -19.94 3.41
N GLN A 247 -11.21 -18.91 4.25
CA GLN A 247 -11.99 -18.90 5.49
C GLN A 247 -13.37 -18.27 5.36
N ARG A 248 -13.53 -17.33 4.42
CA ARG A 248 -14.80 -16.60 4.32
C ARG A 248 -15.72 -17.06 3.22
N LEU A 249 -15.19 -17.60 2.12
CA LEU A 249 -16.05 -18.13 1.08
C LEU A 249 -16.74 -19.40 1.58
N PRO A 250 -18.05 -19.57 1.32
CA PRO A 250 -18.76 -20.79 1.65
C PRO A 250 -18.34 -21.92 0.70
N ALA A 251 -18.07 -23.10 1.26
CA ALA A 251 -17.62 -24.26 0.50
C ALA A 251 -18.69 -24.79 -0.50
N ASP A 252 -19.95 -24.45 -0.27
CA ASP A 252 -21.08 -24.85 -1.11
C ASP A 252 -21.35 -23.87 -2.29
N GLY A 253 -20.48 -22.87 -2.47
CA GLY A 253 -20.65 -21.85 -3.51
C GLY A 253 -21.75 -20.83 -3.19
N GLY A 254 -22.23 -20.79 -1.95
CA GLY A 254 -23.19 -19.79 -1.47
C GLY A 254 -22.63 -18.38 -1.55
N LYS A 255 -23.49 -17.36 -1.43
CA LYS A 255 -23.10 -15.94 -1.55
C LYS A 255 -22.76 -15.28 -0.21
N THR A 256 -23.13 -15.89 0.92
CA THR A 256 -22.97 -15.30 2.24
C THR A 256 -21.59 -15.57 2.78
N LEU A 257 -20.80 -14.51 2.99
CA LEU A 257 -19.49 -14.60 3.61
C LEU A 257 -19.57 -15.08 5.05
N LYS A 258 -18.74 -16.05 5.40
CA LYS A 258 -18.59 -16.51 6.79
C LYS A 258 -17.85 -15.47 7.62
N LYS A 259 -18.23 -15.29 8.86
CA LYS A 259 -17.39 -14.56 9.82
C LYS A 259 -16.19 -15.41 10.22
N VAL A 260 -15.00 -14.82 10.25
CA VAL A 260 -13.81 -15.50 10.75
C VAL A 260 -13.95 -15.65 12.28
N ASN A 261 -13.63 -16.82 12.78
CA ASN A 261 -13.58 -17.07 14.21
C ASN A 261 -12.23 -16.62 14.78
N LEU A 262 -12.21 -15.49 15.46
CA LEU A 262 -11.00 -14.96 16.08
C LEU A 262 -10.33 -15.99 17.00
N ALA A 263 -11.09 -16.77 17.76
CA ALA A 263 -10.54 -17.74 18.72
C ALA A 263 -9.77 -18.89 18.05
N ALA A 264 -10.05 -19.16 16.76
CA ALA A 264 -9.31 -20.16 15.97
C ALA A 264 -7.97 -19.63 15.42
N GLY A 265 -7.73 -18.33 15.51
CA GLY A 265 -6.51 -17.70 15.01
C GLY A 265 -5.34 -17.73 15.96
N TRP A 266 -4.34 -16.98 15.60
CA TRP A 266 -3.07 -16.83 16.33
C TRP A 266 -2.86 -15.37 16.73
N LEU A 267 -2.06 -15.16 17.78
CA LEU A 267 -1.60 -13.84 18.21
C LEU A 267 -0.09 -13.74 18.04
N VAL A 268 0.33 -12.56 17.59
CA VAL A 268 1.74 -12.16 17.52
C VAL A 268 1.87 -10.83 18.22
N GLN A 269 2.86 -10.72 19.10
CA GLN A 269 3.18 -9.45 19.76
C GLN A 269 3.42 -8.36 18.70
N ARG A 270 2.94 -7.16 18.93
CA ARG A 270 3.24 -6.04 18.04
C ARG A 270 4.76 -5.87 17.89
N TRP A 271 5.17 -5.43 16.72
CA TRP A 271 6.54 -5.00 16.49
C TRP A 271 6.66 -3.51 16.82
N SER A 272 7.81 -3.11 17.35
CA SER A 272 8.17 -1.70 17.55
C SER A 272 9.65 -1.51 17.25
N PRO A 273 10.06 -0.39 16.63
CA PRO A 273 11.47 -0.10 16.36
C PRO A 273 12.29 0.08 17.65
N ASP A 274 11.64 0.51 18.72
CA ASP A 274 12.29 0.75 20.02
C ASP A 274 12.39 -0.51 20.87
N GLU A 275 11.53 -1.49 20.63
CA GLU A 275 11.42 -2.70 21.41
C GLU A 275 11.83 -3.94 20.61
N ARG A 276 13.12 -4.20 20.57
CA ARG A 276 13.71 -5.26 19.73
C ARG A 276 13.60 -6.65 20.32
N THR A 277 13.40 -6.74 21.63
CA THR A 277 13.28 -8.03 22.32
C THR A 277 11.83 -8.48 22.31
N ARG A 278 11.59 -9.63 21.65
CA ARG A 278 10.26 -10.26 21.68
C ARG A 278 10.02 -10.84 23.08
N ARG A 279 8.91 -10.45 23.71
CA ARG A 279 8.51 -10.92 25.05
C ARG A 279 7.67 -12.19 24.97
N ALA A 280 7.00 -12.41 23.85
CA ALA A 280 6.15 -13.55 23.63
C ALA A 280 6.34 -14.13 22.22
N THR A 281 6.26 -15.45 22.13
CA THR A 281 6.26 -16.16 20.85
C THR A 281 4.86 -16.22 20.26
N PRO A 282 4.71 -16.25 18.92
CA PRO A 282 3.42 -16.50 18.28
C PRO A 282 2.75 -17.75 18.82
N ALA A 283 1.47 -17.68 19.11
CA ALA A 283 0.70 -18.82 19.60
C ALA A 283 -0.78 -18.72 19.23
N PRO A 284 -1.53 -19.84 19.20
CA PRO A 284 -2.97 -19.82 19.12
C PRO A 284 -3.58 -18.89 20.19
N VAL A 285 -4.64 -18.19 19.86
CA VAL A 285 -5.32 -17.22 20.78
C VAL A 285 -5.48 -17.81 22.18
N ALA A 286 -6.00 -19.03 22.29
CA ALA A 286 -6.24 -19.70 23.58
C ALA A 286 -4.97 -20.08 24.37
N ARG A 287 -3.78 -20.03 23.75
CA ARG A 287 -2.49 -20.43 24.37
C ARG A 287 -1.46 -19.31 24.39
N TYR A 288 -1.85 -18.12 23.91
CA TYR A 288 -0.93 -16.99 23.90
C TYR A 288 -0.59 -16.55 25.32
N LYS A 289 0.70 -16.42 25.60
CA LYS A 289 1.23 -16.09 26.94
C LYS A 289 1.69 -14.65 27.08
N GLY A 290 1.68 -13.88 25.99
CA GLY A 290 1.95 -12.45 26.01
C GLY A 290 0.71 -11.65 26.39
N ASP A 291 0.86 -10.33 26.38
CA ASP A 291 -0.27 -9.42 26.54
C ASP A 291 -1.14 -9.44 25.27
N VAL A 292 -2.38 -9.87 25.39
CA VAL A 292 -3.34 -9.93 24.27
C VAL A 292 -3.73 -8.54 23.78
N HIS A 293 -3.56 -7.51 24.61
CA HIS A 293 -3.82 -6.12 24.25
C HIS A 293 -2.64 -5.47 23.52
N ASP A 294 -1.47 -6.12 23.55
CA ASP A 294 -0.26 -5.72 22.83
C ASP A 294 0.08 -6.71 21.70
N ALA A 295 -0.93 -7.33 21.12
CA ALA A 295 -0.78 -8.32 20.07
C ALA A 295 -1.81 -8.15 18.97
N PHE A 296 -1.41 -8.51 17.75
CA PHE A 296 -2.27 -8.55 16.58
C PHE A 296 -2.69 -9.99 16.26
N TRP A 297 -3.80 -10.11 15.58
CA TRP A 297 -4.40 -11.38 15.20
C TRP A 297 -3.95 -11.84 13.81
N TYR A 298 -3.85 -13.16 13.62
CA TYR A 298 -3.51 -13.77 12.34
C TYR A 298 -4.34 -15.04 12.14
N PHE A 299 -4.62 -15.38 10.88
CA PHE A 299 -5.45 -16.51 10.49
C PHE A 299 -5.01 -17.84 11.12
N ASP A 300 -3.71 -18.10 11.06
CA ASP A 300 -3.13 -19.39 11.42
C ASP A 300 -1.64 -19.25 11.77
N ARG A 301 -1.04 -20.40 12.04
CA ARG A 301 0.38 -20.51 12.35
C ARG A 301 1.27 -19.98 11.21
N GLU A 302 0.91 -20.28 9.97
CA GLU A 302 1.70 -19.88 8.79
C GLU A 302 1.84 -18.36 8.72
N MET A 303 0.73 -17.63 8.81
CA MET A 303 0.75 -16.16 8.77
C MET A 303 1.45 -15.57 9.99
N ALA A 304 1.27 -16.15 11.16
CA ALA A 304 1.91 -15.69 12.39
C ALA A 304 3.46 -15.87 12.32
N GLU A 305 3.93 -17.03 11.87
CA GLU A 305 5.35 -17.31 11.71
C GLU A 305 5.99 -16.49 10.58
N LEU A 306 5.29 -16.31 9.48
CA LEU A 306 5.75 -15.44 8.39
C LEU A 306 5.93 -14.00 8.86
N THR A 307 5.01 -13.49 9.66
CA THR A 307 5.10 -12.14 10.25
C THR A 307 6.30 -12.03 11.20
N GLU A 308 6.49 -13.03 12.08
CA GLU A 308 7.67 -13.06 12.96
C GLU A 308 8.99 -13.14 12.17
N GLN A 309 9.00 -13.89 11.07
CA GLN A 309 10.17 -13.94 10.20
C GLN A 309 10.44 -12.57 9.58
N ARG A 310 9.41 -11.87 9.09
CA ARG A 310 9.56 -10.52 8.57
C ARG A 310 10.11 -9.56 9.62
N TYR A 311 9.67 -9.65 10.86
CA TYR A 311 10.18 -8.82 11.94
C TYR A 311 11.67 -9.06 12.25
N LYS A 312 12.18 -10.28 12.02
CA LYS A 312 13.61 -10.59 12.14
C LYS A 312 14.46 -10.01 11.01
N GLU A 313 13.83 -9.71 9.87
CA GLU A 313 14.50 -9.11 8.72
C GLU A 313 14.64 -7.58 8.83
N HIS A 314 14.20 -6.99 9.94
CA HIS A 314 14.32 -5.54 10.17
C HIS A 314 15.77 -5.11 9.93
N LYS A 315 15.91 -4.03 9.19
CA LYS A 315 17.25 -3.58 8.82
C LYS A 315 17.94 -2.86 9.96
N LEU A 316 17.16 -2.33 10.92
CA LEU A 316 17.64 -1.49 12.01
C LEU A 316 18.58 -0.39 11.50
N LYS A 317 18.46 -0.09 10.23
CA LYS A 317 19.27 0.96 9.65
C LYS A 317 18.92 2.24 10.37
N LYS A 318 19.90 2.81 10.97
CA LYS A 318 19.83 4.19 11.37
C LYS A 318 19.50 4.97 10.11
N MET A 319 18.50 5.86 10.19
CA MET A 319 18.19 6.73 9.08
C MET A 319 19.46 7.39 8.57
N GLN A 320 19.66 7.27 7.27
CA GLN A 320 20.75 7.98 6.62
C GLN A 320 20.31 9.42 6.45
N TYR A 321 21.14 10.32 6.90
CA TYR A 321 20.94 11.74 6.73
C TYR A 321 21.76 12.18 5.52
N LEU A 322 21.12 12.84 4.59
CA LEU A 322 21.74 13.31 3.37
C LEU A 322 21.73 14.83 3.32
N GLY A 323 22.83 15.42 2.92
CA GLY A 323 22.93 16.82 2.57
C GLY A 323 22.90 17.00 1.05
N ILE A 324 22.47 18.15 0.60
CA ILE A 324 22.51 18.51 -0.82
C ILE A 324 23.74 19.37 -1.08
N CYS A 325 24.53 18.97 -2.08
CA CYS A 325 25.73 19.69 -2.49
C CYS A 325 25.62 20.03 -3.97
N GLN A 326 25.81 21.29 -4.30
CA GLN A 326 25.88 21.78 -5.70
C GLN A 326 27.20 22.46 -5.93
N GLN A 327 27.90 22.04 -6.98
CA GLN A 327 29.25 22.58 -7.31
C GLN A 327 30.22 22.53 -6.12
N GLY A 328 30.21 21.41 -5.37
CA GLY A 328 31.06 21.22 -4.20
C GLY A 328 30.69 22.05 -2.96
N LYS A 329 29.59 22.80 -3.00
CA LYS A 329 29.10 23.58 -1.87
C LYS A 329 27.77 23.04 -1.40
N ARG A 330 27.58 23.01 -0.08
CA ARG A 330 26.30 22.68 0.51
C ARG A 330 25.28 23.75 0.17
N VAL A 331 24.09 23.31 -0.27
CA VAL A 331 22.97 24.19 -0.62
C VAL A 331 21.69 23.71 0.04
N ASP A 332 20.78 24.66 0.26
CA ASP A 332 19.45 24.34 0.75
C ASP A 332 18.64 23.62 -0.31
N TYR A 333 17.86 22.64 0.10
CA TYR A 333 16.96 21.95 -0.80
C TYR A 333 15.91 22.93 -1.34
N ASN A 334 15.84 22.98 -2.68
CA ASN A 334 14.82 23.73 -3.37
C ASN A 334 14.09 22.80 -4.35
N PRO A 335 12.85 22.39 -4.06
CA PRO A 335 12.12 21.43 -4.89
C PRO A 335 11.90 21.89 -6.33
N LYS A 336 11.93 23.21 -6.60
CA LYS A 336 11.80 23.73 -7.97
C LYS A 336 13.06 23.61 -8.79
N LEU A 337 14.22 23.65 -8.12
CA LEU A 337 15.54 23.58 -8.76
C LEU A 337 16.11 22.16 -8.74
N HIS A 338 15.74 21.40 -7.72
CA HIS A 338 16.39 20.14 -7.37
C HIS A 338 15.60 18.90 -7.78
N ALA A 339 14.46 19.06 -8.45
CA ALA A 339 13.73 17.94 -9.02
C ALA A 339 14.45 17.39 -10.27
N GLY A 340 14.73 16.10 -10.31
CA GLY A 340 15.40 15.44 -11.45
C GLY A 340 16.92 15.55 -11.43
N VAL A 341 17.53 15.35 -10.30
CA VAL A 341 18.93 15.62 -10.02
C VAL A 341 19.82 14.40 -10.23
N LEU A 342 21.02 14.64 -10.74
CA LEU A 342 22.14 13.70 -10.70
C LEU A 342 22.72 13.71 -9.28
N LEU A 343 22.64 12.57 -8.59
CA LEU A 343 23.09 12.42 -7.22
C LEU A 343 24.43 11.70 -7.19
N LYS A 344 25.42 12.31 -6.54
CA LYS A 344 26.65 11.62 -6.16
C LYS A 344 26.64 11.35 -4.66
N PHE A 345 26.86 10.13 -4.27
CA PHE A 345 26.94 9.72 -2.87
C PHE A 345 27.79 8.46 -2.74
N LEU A 346 28.25 8.20 -1.53
CA LEU A 346 28.98 6.99 -1.21
C LEU A 346 27.98 5.90 -0.86
N PRO A 347 27.96 4.77 -1.58
CA PRO A 347 27.09 3.66 -1.25
C PRO A 347 27.51 3.02 0.07
N GLU A 348 26.52 2.63 0.89
CA GLU A 348 26.74 1.70 1.99
C GLU A 348 26.63 0.25 1.52
N GLU A 349 27.08 -0.70 2.37
CA GLU A 349 27.23 -2.14 2.08
C GLU A 349 25.99 -2.83 1.49
N ASP A 350 24.82 -2.23 1.51
CA ASP A 350 23.57 -2.83 1.04
C ASP A 350 23.00 -2.18 -0.22
N GLY A 351 23.79 -1.36 -0.88
CA GLY A 351 23.29 -0.57 -1.99
C GLY A 351 22.30 0.49 -1.53
N LEU A 352 21.93 1.31 -2.39
CA LEU A 352 21.25 2.57 -2.21
C LEU A 352 19.78 2.39 -1.95
N THR A 353 19.39 2.40 -0.70
CA THR A 353 18.00 2.61 -0.36
C THR A 353 17.82 4.07 -0.02
N PHE A 354 17.29 4.83 -0.96
CA PHE A 354 16.83 6.18 -0.70
C PHE A 354 15.38 6.12 -0.28
N HIS A 355 15.11 6.65 0.89
CA HIS A 355 13.75 6.94 1.29
C HIS A 355 13.58 8.44 1.24
N LEU A 356 12.95 8.92 0.20
CA LEU A 356 12.39 10.26 0.21
C LEU A 356 11.13 10.21 1.04
N ASN A 357 11.15 10.92 2.16
CA ASN A 357 9.91 11.10 2.90
C ASN A 357 8.89 11.81 1.99
N ALA A 358 7.70 11.27 1.89
CA ALA A 358 6.56 11.73 1.12
C ALA A 358 6.35 13.19 1.05
N CYS A 359 6.84 13.71 1.93
CA CYS A 359 6.38 14.98 2.30
C CYS A 359 7.33 16.04 1.82
N PHE A 360 7.43 16.29 0.64
CA PHE A 360 7.66 17.65 0.24
C PHE A 360 6.43 18.53 0.58
N THR A 361 5.75 18.28 1.70
CA THR A 361 4.82 19.19 2.34
C THR A 361 5.59 20.35 2.94
N ASP A 362 4.91 21.46 3.20
CA ASP A 362 5.58 22.62 3.80
C ASP A 362 6.18 22.32 5.17
N SER A 363 5.54 21.44 5.94
CA SER A 363 6.09 20.95 7.23
C SER A 363 7.37 20.16 7.06
N LEU A 364 7.49 19.33 6.03
CA LEU A 364 8.74 18.61 5.79
C LEU A 364 9.82 19.49 5.18
N ARG A 365 9.45 20.48 4.38
CA ARG A 365 10.44 21.49 3.96
C ARG A 365 11.05 22.17 5.16
N GLN A 366 10.24 22.47 6.17
CA GLN A 366 10.74 23.03 7.43
C GLN A 366 11.63 22.04 8.16
N GLU A 367 11.19 20.79 8.32
CA GLU A 367 11.99 19.71 8.90
C GLU A 367 13.31 19.52 8.14
N MET A 368 13.26 19.46 6.82
CA MET A 368 14.46 19.34 5.97
C MET A 368 15.36 20.58 6.10
N THR A 369 14.79 21.76 6.24
CA THR A 369 15.53 22.99 6.45
C THR A 369 16.24 22.99 7.81
N ASP A 370 15.56 22.56 8.85
CA ASP A 370 16.10 22.44 10.20
C ASP A 370 17.16 21.36 10.28
N GLU A 371 16.93 20.20 9.67
CA GLU A 371 17.92 19.13 9.60
C GLU A 371 19.10 19.51 8.69
N HIS A 372 18.87 20.26 7.63
CA HIS A 372 19.93 20.79 6.79
C HIS A 372 20.78 21.81 7.55
N ALA A 373 20.16 22.71 8.30
CA ALA A 373 20.86 23.65 9.18
C ALA A 373 21.71 22.89 10.23
N ALA A 374 21.21 21.77 10.73
CA ALA A 374 21.95 20.87 11.61
C ALA A 374 22.97 19.98 10.85
N GLY A 375 23.04 20.07 9.53
CA GLY A 375 23.91 19.26 8.71
C GLY A 375 23.38 17.87 8.41
N LYS A 376 22.08 17.64 8.48
CA LYS A 376 21.43 16.34 8.31
C LYS A 376 20.18 16.50 7.46
N ILE A 377 19.96 15.61 6.50
CA ILE A 377 18.69 15.49 5.77
C ILE A 377 18.26 14.04 5.76
N ARG A 378 17.01 13.85 6.12
CA ARG A 378 16.37 12.54 6.07
C ARG A 378 15.71 12.35 4.70
N LEU A 379 16.01 11.24 4.03
CA LEU A 379 15.41 10.90 2.75
C LEU A 379 14.74 9.52 2.81
N GLU A 380 13.51 9.48 2.35
CA GLU A 380 12.76 8.26 2.08
C GLU A 380 12.56 8.09 0.57
N ARG A 381 12.54 6.85 0.11
CA ARG A 381 12.52 6.57 -1.31
C ARG A 381 11.16 6.88 -1.93
N ILE A 382 11.12 7.93 -2.74
CA ILE A 382 10.07 8.16 -3.74
C ILE A 382 10.76 8.36 -5.06
N CYS A 383 11.14 7.33 -5.73
CA CYS A 383 11.82 7.50 -6.98
C CYS A 383 11.46 6.41 -7.96
N GLY A 384 11.48 6.78 -9.22
CA GLY A 384 11.58 5.84 -10.31
C GLY A 384 12.91 5.10 -10.29
N PRO A 385 13.23 4.42 -11.39
CA PRO A 385 14.45 3.63 -11.47
C PRO A 385 15.67 4.48 -11.12
N VAL A 386 16.55 3.90 -10.32
CA VAL A 386 17.87 4.44 -10.04
C VAL A 386 18.81 3.86 -11.09
N GLU A 387 19.42 4.70 -11.89
CA GLU A 387 20.46 4.31 -12.83
C GLU A 387 21.81 4.56 -12.20
N GLN A 388 22.60 3.51 -12.07
CA GLN A 388 24.00 3.65 -11.69
C GLN A 388 24.82 4.14 -12.89
N VAL A 389 25.47 5.28 -12.74
CA VAL A 389 26.30 5.88 -13.80
C VAL A 389 27.77 5.47 -13.64
N ASP A 390 28.23 5.43 -12.40
CA ASP A 390 29.55 4.94 -11.99
C ASP A 390 29.48 4.45 -10.54
N ASP A 391 30.57 4.01 -9.96
CA ASP A 391 30.62 3.40 -8.63
C ASP A 391 30.06 4.31 -7.50
N THR A 392 29.98 5.60 -7.74
CA THR A 392 29.55 6.59 -6.76
C THR A 392 28.48 7.54 -7.27
N THR A 393 28.08 7.42 -8.53
CA THR A 393 27.15 8.33 -9.18
C THR A 393 25.90 7.59 -9.63
N PHE A 394 24.77 8.13 -9.28
CA PHE A 394 23.48 7.56 -9.62
C PHE A 394 22.54 8.64 -10.13
N THR A 395 21.76 8.33 -11.14
CA THR A 395 20.66 9.17 -11.58
C THR A 395 19.40 8.68 -10.87
N VAL A 396 18.77 9.57 -10.12
CA VAL A 396 17.51 9.30 -9.43
C VAL A 396 16.47 10.26 -9.98
N ARG A 397 15.34 9.70 -10.43
CA ARG A 397 14.19 10.49 -10.84
C ARG A 397 13.23 10.56 -9.67
N PHE A 398 13.00 11.75 -9.17
CA PHE A 398 12.04 11.99 -8.11
C PHE A 398 10.66 12.18 -8.73
N TYR A 399 9.74 11.28 -8.39
CA TYR A 399 8.34 11.44 -8.72
C TYR A 399 7.64 12.07 -7.54
N ARG A 400 7.11 13.22 -7.76
CA ARG A 400 6.07 13.72 -6.91
C ARG A 400 5.08 14.51 -7.72
N MET A 401 3.83 14.43 -7.30
CA MET A 401 2.68 15.17 -7.76
C MET A 401 3.07 16.58 -8.28
N GLY A 402 3.26 16.69 -9.59
CA GLY A 402 3.61 17.93 -10.26
C GLY A 402 5.03 18.49 -10.05
N MET A 403 5.88 17.84 -9.25
CA MET A 403 7.25 18.33 -8.98
C MET A 403 8.32 17.68 -9.83
N TYR A 404 8.03 16.59 -10.53
CA TYR A 404 8.93 16.02 -11.51
C TYR A 404 9.03 16.94 -12.73
N ASN A 405 10.18 17.55 -12.92
CA ASN A 405 10.48 18.29 -14.13
C ASN A 405 11.70 17.68 -14.84
N PRO A 406 11.49 16.79 -15.83
CA PRO A 406 12.57 16.11 -16.53
C PRO A 406 13.48 17.05 -17.32
N ARG A 407 13.11 18.32 -17.46
CA ARG A 407 13.88 19.33 -18.19
C ARG A 407 14.82 20.14 -17.30
N ARG A 408 14.79 19.92 -15.99
CA ARG A 408 15.62 20.63 -15.02
C ARG A 408 16.53 19.64 -14.30
N THR A 409 17.61 19.27 -14.96
CA THR A 409 18.72 18.57 -14.31
C THR A 409 19.69 19.59 -13.74
N SER A 410 20.02 19.47 -12.48
CA SER A 410 21.08 20.24 -11.84
C SER A 410 22.12 19.26 -11.31
N ASP A 411 23.36 19.66 -11.36
CA ASP A 411 24.46 18.87 -10.79
C ASP A 411 24.39 19.00 -9.26
N ILE A 412 23.77 18.03 -8.61
CA ILE A 412 23.58 18.02 -7.16
C ILE A 412 24.12 16.73 -6.56
N TRP A 413 24.81 16.92 -5.46
CA TRP A 413 25.41 15.86 -4.67
C TRP A 413 24.61 15.65 -3.42
N LEU A 414 24.23 14.39 -3.17
CA LEU A 414 23.77 13.95 -1.88
C LEU A 414 24.95 13.42 -1.07
N LEU A 415 25.12 13.96 0.11
CA LEU A 415 26.17 13.54 1.03
C LEU A 415 25.53 12.67 2.12
N ALA A 416 25.87 11.38 2.09
CA ALA A 416 25.41 10.45 3.12
C ALA A 416 26.18 10.67 4.44
N SER A 417 25.50 10.67 5.56
CA SER A 417 26.11 10.67 6.88
C SER A 417 25.37 9.74 7.84
N HIS A 418 26.10 9.20 8.81
CA HIS A 418 25.51 8.46 9.91
C HIS A 418 25.17 9.38 11.08
N PRO A 419 24.12 9.05 11.87
CA PRO A 419 23.88 9.75 13.13
C PRO A 419 25.12 9.74 14.01
N GLY A 420 25.63 10.90 14.34
CA GLY A 420 26.86 11.07 15.11
C GLY A 420 28.11 11.41 14.31
N ASP A 421 28.06 11.34 12.98
CA ASP A 421 29.13 11.85 12.15
C ASP A 421 29.18 13.37 12.21
N LYS A 422 30.37 13.92 12.41
CA LYS A 422 30.57 15.37 12.42
C LYS A 422 30.65 15.99 11.02
N HIS A 423 30.86 15.15 10.01
CA HIS A 423 31.02 15.55 8.63
C HIS A 423 30.24 14.59 7.72
N TYR A 424 29.69 15.14 6.65
CA TYR A 424 29.14 14.36 5.55
C TYR A 424 30.28 13.78 4.71
N LYS A 425 30.16 12.54 4.32
CA LYS A 425 31.08 11.88 3.41
C LYS A 425 30.57 11.99 1.98
#